data_825635b25d59a22dc6f3ae9f7d94419a
#
_entry.id   825635b25d59a22dc6f3ae9f7d94419a
#
_cell.length_a   1.000
_cell.length_b   1.000
_cell.length_c   1.000
_cell.angle_alpha   90.00
_cell.angle_beta   90.00
_cell.angle_gamma   90.00
#
_symmetry.space_group_name_H-M   'P 1'
#
loop_
_entity.id
_entity.type
_entity.pdbx_description
1 polymer ?
#
loop_
_entity_poly.entity_id
_entity_poly.type
_entity_poly.pdbx_seq_one_letter_code
_entity_poly.pdbx_strand_id
1 'polypeptide(L)'
;RTYFSRWRIEEYFRCKKQTFQFENFRVRKLEAINALNFYITLAMAFLAQEELSPETNALKVSIIQEADPIKEKVSFCYYRLAKGISGILSHAKEGIRLWYRTKRPAYRQLCLKLTV
;
A
#
# COMPACT_ATOMS: atom_id res chain seq x y z
N ARG A 1 20.47 -20.92 -12.98
CA ARG A 1 19.35 -20.03 -13.41
C ARG A 1 17.99 -20.55 -12.91
N THR A 2 17.69 -21.85 -13.01
CA THR A 2 16.38 -22.44 -12.67
C THR A 2 16.02 -22.32 -11.19
N TYR A 3 16.99 -22.43 -10.29
CA TYR A 3 16.77 -22.35 -8.83
C TYR A 3 16.30 -20.96 -8.38
N PHE A 4 16.91 -19.89 -8.87
CA PHE A 4 16.49 -18.51 -8.55
C PHE A 4 15.10 -18.15 -9.07
N SER A 5 14.70 -18.71 -10.22
CA SER A 5 13.36 -18.53 -10.76
C SER A 5 12.29 -19.17 -9.88
N ARG A 6 12.58 -20.38 -9.37
CA ARG A 6 11.71 -21.10 -8.44
C ARG A 6 11.55 -20.34 -7.13
N TRP A 7 12.65 -19.87 -6.55
CA TRP A 7 12.61 -19.07 -5.33
C TRP A 7 11.74 -17.81 -5.48
N ARG A 8 11.83 -17.09 -6.61
CA ARG A 8 10.98 -15.93 -6.89
C ARG A 8 9.50 -16.26 -6.93
N ILE A 9 9.15 -17.41 -7.49
CA ILE A 9 7.75 -17.87 -7.54
C ILE A 9 7.26 -18.18 -6.11
N GLU A 10 8.07 -18.83 -5.30
CA GLU A 10 7.73 -19.13 -3.91
C GLU A 10 7.55 -17.85 -3.09
N GLU A 11 8.44 -16.86 -3.23
CA GLU A 11 8.32 -15.56 -2.59
C GLU A 11 7.09 -14.77 -3.07
N TYR A 12 6.74 -14.87 -4.34
CA TYR A 12 5.51 -14.26 -4.87
C TYR A 12 4.25 -14.82 -4.17
N PHE A 13 4.14 -16.13 -4.05
CA PHE A 13 3.02 -16.76 -3.33
C PHE A 13 3.04 -16.45 -1.83
N ARG A 14 4.22 -16.42 -1.22
CA ARG A 14 4.37 -16.01 0.18
C ARG A 14 3.90 -14.57 0.40
N CYS A 15 4.26 -13.65 -0.49
CA CYS A 15 3.80 -12.26 -0.44
C CYS A 15 2.27 -12.16 -0.54
N LYS A 16 1.64 -12.89 -1.45
CA LYS A 16 0.17 -12.97 -1.54
C LYS A 16 -0.47 -13.40 -0.23
N LYS A 17 0.06 -14.43 0.42
CA LYS A 17 -0.48 -14.98 1.67
C LYS A 17 -0.27 -14.06 2.85
N GLN A 18 0.94 -13.55 3.04
CA GLN A 18 1.34 -12.79 4.23
C GLN A 18 0.95 -11.31 4.15
N THR A 19 1.25 -10.64 3.04
CA THR A 19 1.00 -9.20 2.91
C THR A 19 -0.47 -8.90 2.67
N PHE A 20 -1.11 -9.65 1.79
CA PHE A 20 -2.52 -9.47 1.44
C PHE A 20 -3.46 -10.36 2.24
N GLN A 21 -2.94 -11.22 3.11
CA GLN A 21 -3.70 -12.13 3.96
C GLN A 21 -4.77 -12.92 3.19
N PHE A 22 -4.43 -13.40 1.99
CA PHE A 22 -5.35 -14.03 1.05
C PHE A 22 -6.15 -15.19 1.66
N GLU A 23 -5.56 -15.93 2.61
CA GLU A 23 -6.20 -17.05 3.28
C GLU A 23 -7.16 -16.63 4.42
N ASN A 24 -7.09 -15.37 4.88
CA ASN A 24 -7.92 -14.86 5.98
C ASN A 24 -9.29 -14.34 5.52
N PHE A 25 -9.51 -14.21 4.22
CA PHE A 25 -10.79 -13.80 3.68
C PHE A 25 -11.82 -14.92 3.80
N ARG A 26 -12.84 -14.70 4.61
CA ARG A 26 -13.96 -15.64 4.81
C ARG A 26 -14.97 -15.61 3.67
N VAL A 27 -14.51 -15.75 2.44
CA VAL A 27 -15.35 -15.73 1.24
C VAL A 27 -15.61 -17.15 0.80
N ARG A 28 -16.89 -17.51 0.61
CA ARG A 28 -17.31 -18.88 0.24
C ARG A 28 -17.69 -19.02 -1.24
N LYS A 29 -18.07 -17.92 -1.90
CA LYS A 29 -18.46 -17.95 -3.32
C LYS A 29 -17.24 -17.97 -4.22
N LEU A 30 -17.19 -18.90 -5.17
CA LEU A 30 -16.07 -19.04 -6.10
C LEU A 30 -15.78 -17.76 -6.90
N GLU A 31 -16.85 -17.08 -7.35
CA GLU A 31 -16.74 -15.81 -8.07
C GLU A 31 -16.03 -14.73 -7.25
N ALA A 32 -16.36 -14.62 -5.97
CA ALA A 32 -15.75 -13.66 -5.08
C ALA A 32 -14.29 -14.04 -4.75
N ILE A 33 -13.94 -15.32 -4.64
CA ILE A 33 -12.56 -15.80 -4.50
C ILE A 33 -11.75 -15.45 -5.75
N ASN A 34 -12.32 -15.69 -6.93
CA ASN A 34 -11.66 -15.36 -8.20
C ASN A 34 -11.45 -13.85 -8.36
N ALA A 35 -12.44 -13.03 -8.03
CA ALA A 35 -12.33 -11.57 -8.03
C ALA A 35 -11.24 -11.08 -7.07
N LEU A 36 -11.20 -11.61 -5.84
CA LEU A 36 -10.17 -11.28 -4.87
C LEU A 36 -8.77 -11.66 -5.34
N ASN A 37 -8.62 -12.87 -5.89
CA ASN A 37 -7.34 -13.30 -6.46
C ASN A 37 -6.91 -12.41 -7.62
N PHE A 38 -7.84 -11.96 -8.47
CA PHE A 38 -7.58 -11.01 -9.55
C PHE A 38 -7.06 -9.68 -9.01
N TYR A 39 -7.74 -9.07 -8.02
CA TYR A 39 -7.30 -7.80 -7.42
C TYR A 39 -5.93 -7.89 -6.74
N ILE A 40 -5.66 -8.98 -6.02
CA ILE A 40 -4.34 -9.21 -5.42
C ILE A 40 -3.27 -9.37 -6.50
N THR A 41 -3.57 -10.07 -7.59
CA THR A 41 -2.64 -10.21 -8.71
C THR A 41 -2.37 -8.87 -9.38
N LEU A 42 -3.38 -8.03 -9.55
CA LEU A 42 -3.23 -6.68 -10.07
C LEU A 42 -2.36 -5.80 -9.15
N ALA A 43 -2.59 -5.85 -7.84
CA ALA A 43 -1.76 -5.14 -6.86
C ALA A 43 -0.30 -5.60 -6.91
N MET A 44 -0.05 -6.91 -7.04
CA MET A 44 1.31 -7.46 -7.19
C MET A 44 1.96 -7.01 -8.51
N ALA A 45 1.21 -6.96 -9.60
CA ALA A 45 1.70 -6.45 -10.89
C ALA A 45 2.08 -4.97 -10.79
N PHE A 46 1.28 -4.16 -10.11
CA PHE A 46 1.59 -2.77 -9.83
C PHE A 46 2.90 -2.62 -9.03
N LEU A 47 3.07 -3.38 -7.94
CA LEU A 47 4.30 -3.37 -7.14
C LEU A 47 5.52 -3.79 -7.97
N ALA A 48 5.36 -4.77 -8.88
CA ALA A 48 6.42 -5.21 -9.78
C ALA A 48 6.79 -4.12 -10.79
N GLN A 49 5.81 -3.39 -11.32
CA GLN A 49 6.04 -2.27 -12.22
C GLN A 49 6.81 -1.15 -11.52
N GLU A 50 6.41 -0.79 -10.29
CA GLU A 50 7.11 0.21 -9.48
C GLU A 50 8.56 -0.22 -9.15
N GLU A 51 8.80 -1.51 -8.90
CA GLU A 51 10.14 -2.02 -8.66
C GLU A 51 11.05 -1.89 -9.90
N LEU A 52 10.52 -2.16 -11.07
CA LEU A 52 11.27 -2.16 -12.32
C LEU A 52 11.45 -0.78 -12.95
N SER A 53 10.62 0.19 -12.59
CA SER A 53 10.63 1.52 -13.18
C SER A 53 11.82 2.36 -12.68
N PRO A 54 12.74 2.78 -13.56
CA PRO A 54 13.85 3.64 -13.16
C PRO A 54 13.41 5.08 -12.85
N GLU A 55 12.30 5.53 -13.41
CA GLU A 55 11.80 6.90 -13.28
C GLU A 55 11.26 7.18 -11.87
N THR A 56 10.79 6.14 -11.18
CA THR A 56 10.20 6.23 -9.84
C THR A 56 11.18 5.95 -8.70
N ASN A 57 12.49 5.91 -8.97
CA ASN A 57 13.49 5.55 -7.96
C ASN A 57 13.44 6.44 -6.70
N ALA A 58 13.22 7.75 -6.84
CA ALA A 58 13.12 8.66 -5.70
C ALA A 58 11.86 8.37 -4.86
N LEU A 59 10.71 8.15 -5.52
CA LEU A 59 9.45 7.77 -4.86
C LEU A 59 9.58 6.42 -4.17
N LYS A 60 10.17 5.44 -4.83
CA LYS A 60 10.45 4.10 -4.29
C LYS A 60 11.29 4.15 -3.02
N VAL A 61 12.37 4.95 -3.00
CA VAL A 61 13.21 5.14 -1.81
C VAL A 61 12.37 5.74 -0.67
N SER A 62 11.57 6.76 -0.94
CA SER A 62 10.70 7.38 0.07
C SER A 62 9.66 6.41 0.63
N ILE A 63 9.03 5.58 -0.23
CA ILE A 63 8.08 4.55 0.19
C ILE A 63 8.74 3.49 1.07
N ILE A 64 9.96 3.05 0.71
CA ILE A 64 10.71 2.05 1.48
C ILE A 64 11.17 2.61 2.82
N GLN A 65 11.57 3.88 2.88
CA GLN A 65 11.93 4.56 4.13
C GLN A 65 10.75 4.67 5.09
N GLU A 66 9.54 4.92 4.59
CA GLU A 66 8.32 4.94 5.39
C GLU A 66 7.99 3.57 5.99
N ALA A 67 8.28 2.50 5.26
CA ALA A 67 8.01 1.14 5.73
C ALA A 67 8.96 0.69 6.83
N ASP A 68 10.27 0.91 6.62
CA ASP A 68 11.33 0.46 7.54
C ASP A 68 12.69 1.05 7.09
N PRO A 69 13.31 1.92 7.85
CA PRO A 69 14.57 2.58 7.50
C PRO A 69 15.75 1.61 7.62
N ILE A 70 15.88 0.65 6.71
CA ILE A 70 17.04 -0.23 6.64
C ILE A 70 18.05 0.29 5.63
N LYS A 71 19.32 0.33 6.01
CA LYS A 71 20.44 0.81 5.18
C LYS A 71 20.88 -0.20 4.12
N GLU A 72 20.49 -1.47 4.21
CA GLU A 72 20.95 -2.53 3.33
C GLU A 72 20.07 -2.68 2.08
N LYS A 73 20.71 -3.05 0.96
CA LYS A 73 20.03 -3.33 -0.30
C LYS A 73 19.25 -4.63 -0.19
N VAL A 74 17.95 -4.56 -0.39
CA VAL A 74 17.04 -5.72 -0.29
C VAL A 74 16.83 -6.34 -1.66
N SER A 75 16.91 -7.66 -1.73
CA SER A 75 16.74 -8.42 -2.97
C SER A 75 15.28 -8.60 -3.41
N PHE A 76 14.32 -8.44 -2.49
CA PHE A 76 12.90 -8.58 -2.76
C PHE A 76 12.12 -7.46 -2.05
N CYS A 77 11.75 -6.44 -2.79
CA CYS A 77 11.22 -5.19 -2.25
C CYS A 77 9.68 -5.18 -2.05
N TYR A 78 8.94 -6.17 -2.55
CA TYR A 78 7.47 -6.14 -2.57
C TYR A 78 6.82 -5.97 -1.20
N TYR A 79 7.31 -6.66 -0.17
CA TYR A 79 6.80 -6.51 1.20
C TYR A 79 6.94 -5.09 1.73
N ARG A 80 8.06 -4.45 1.44
CA ARG A 80 8.36 -3.09 1.89
C ARG A 80 7.57 -2.06 1.12
N LEU A 81 7.47 -2.22 -0.19
CA LEU A 81 6.65 -1.35 -1.03
C LEU A 81 5.18 -1.42 -0.59
N ALA A 82 4.63 -2.63 -0.40
CA ALA A 82 3.27 -2.80 0.07
C ALA A 82 3.04 -2.18 1.46
N LYS A 83 3.95 -2.39 2.41
CA LYS A 83 3.89 -1.81 3.76
C LYS A 83 3.99 -0.29 3.73
N GLY A 84 4.93 0.27 2.95
CA GLY A 84 5.13 1.71 2.83
C GLY A 84 3.93 2.40 2.18
N ILE A 85 3.39 1.86 1.09
CA ILE A 85 2.18 2.37 0.44
C ILE A 85 0.99 2.33 1.40
N SER A 86 0.81 1.24 2.14
CA SER A 86 -0.24 1.13 3.16
C SER A 86 -0.10 2.17 4.26
N GLY A 87 1.14 2.44 4.72
CA GLY A 87 1.45 3.49 5.69
C GLY A 87 1.06 4.88 5.18
N ILE A 88 1.51 5.24 3.98
CA ILE A 88 1.21 6.53 3.33
C ILE A 88 -0.31 6.72 3.17
N LEU A 89 -1.02 5.70 2.69
CA LEU A 89 -2.47 5.75 2.53
C LEU A 89 -3.21 5.90 3.87
N SER A 90 -2.71 5.29 4.92
CA SER A 90 -3.27 5.44 6.27
C SER A 90 -3.10 6.86 6.79
N HIS A 91 -1.92 7.45 6.65
CA HIS A 91 -1.66 8.85 7.02
C HIS A 91 -2.50 9.83 6.18
N ALA A 92 -2.63 9.60 4.88
CA ALA A 92 -3.48 10.42 4.02
C ALA A 92 -4.95 10.36 4.45
N LYS A 93 -5.46 9.19 4.82
CA LYS A 93 -6.82 8.99 5.31
C LYS A 93 -7.07 9.75 6.62
N GLU A 94 -6.11 9.73 7.54
CA GLU A 94 -6.19 10.50 8.79
C GLU A 94 -6.09 12.00 8.55
N GLY A 95 -5.19 12.45 7.70
CA GLY A 95 -5.07 13.84 7.30
C GLY A 95 -6.36 14.39 6.70
N ILE A 96 -7.03 13.63 5.84
CA ILE A 96 -8.33 14.00 5.27
C ILE A 96 -9.40 14.09 6.37
N ARG A 97 -9.43 13.14 7.31
CA ARG A 97 -10.37 13.16 8.45
C ARG A 97 -10.18 14.38 9.34
N LEU A 98 -8.93 14.71 9.67
CA LEU A 98 -8.58 15.91 10.45
C LEU A 98 -8.99 17.18 9.72
N TRP A 99 -8.73 17.27 8.41
CA TRP A 99 -9.12 18.41 7.59
C TRP A 99 -10.64 18.63 7.58
N TYR A 100 -11.44 17.56 7.46
CA TYR A 100 -12.90 17.65 7.57
C TYR A 100 -13.38 18.06 8.97
N ARG A 101 -12.69 17.62 10.03
CA ARG A 101 -13.03 18.01 11.40
C ARG A 101 -12.72 19.46 11.70
N THR A 102 -11.60 19.96 11.25
CA THR A 102 -11.15 21.34 11.51
C THR A 102 -11.89 22.38 10.66
N LYS A 103 -12.37 22.00 9.49
CA LYS A 103 -13.06 22.91 8.60
C LYS A 103 -14.45 23.35 9.09
N ARG A 104 -15.15 22.51 9.83
CA ARG A 104 -16.50 22.80 10.35
C ARG A 104 -16.54 23.85 11.46
N PRO A 105 -15.68 23.82 12.50
CA PRO A 105 -15.73 24.82 13.55
C PRO A 105 -15.21 26.20 13.13
N ALA A 106 -14.20 26.28 12.29
CA ALA A 106 -13.66 27.55 11.80
C ALA A 106 -14.68 28.35 10.96
N TYR A 107 -15.51 27.68 10.18
CA TYR A 107 -16.54 28.32 9.38
C TYR A 107 -17.66 28.93 10.23
N ARG A 108 -18.05 28.30 11.34
CA ARG A 108 -19.03 28.82 12.29
C ARG A 108 -18.50 30.06 13.04
N GLN A 109 -17.23 30.08 13.40
CA GLN A 109 -16.63 31.22 14.10
C GLN A 109 -16.48 32.46 13.20
N LEU A 110 -16.20 32.26 11.92
CA LEU A 110 -16.13 33.36 10.96
C LEU A 110 -17.50 34.01 10.69
N CYS A 111 -18.55 33.18 10.60
CA CYS A 111 -19.93 33.71 10.44
C CYS A 111 -20.42 34.49 11.66
N LEU A 112 -20.03 34.09 12.88
CA LEU A 112 -20.41 34.82 14.12
C LEU A 112 -19.67 36.13 14.32
N LYS A 113 -18.47 36.30 13.76
CA LYS A 113 -17.72 37.58 13.80
C LYS A 113 -18.16 38.61 12.78
N LEU A 114 -18.89 38.21 11.76
CA LEU A 114 -19.44 39.12 10.73
C LEU A 114 -20.81 39.65 11.06
N THR A 115 -21.46 39.23 12.15
CA THR A 115 -22.79 39.68 12.60
C THR A 115 -22.75 40.64 13.78
N VAL A 116 -21.55 41.11 14.14
CA VAL A 116 -21.33 42.18 15.11
C VAL A 116 -20.78 43.41 14.42
#